data_1bfe3177cc2a116330ed445ba4913e3a
#
_entry.id   1bfe3177cc2a116330ed445ba4913e3a
#
_cell.length_a   1.000
_cell.length_b   1.000
_cell.length_c   1.000
_cell.angle_alpha   90.00
_cell.angle_beta   90.00
_cell.angle_gamma   90.00
#
_symmetry.space_group_name_H-M   'P 1'
#
loop_
_entity.id
_entity.type
_entity.pdbx_description
1 polymer ?
#
loop_
_entity_poly.entity_id
_entity_poly.type
_entity_poly.pdbx_seq_one_letter_code
_entity_poly.pdbx_strand_id
1 'polypeptide(L)'
;MFVALKTEGEMRERAMRLAKRAGVVTIVVAAVFLVTMALVRSTPTSLVLSAVGAVALVVAVLCAARGREGRAFALMAVTIAAVVLAMFTAVFPDVMPATNDPANSLTVANASSGTYTLTVMSWVALVCIPLVLAYQAWTYWVFRKRVSRATVAQAAH
;
A
#
# COMPACT_ATOMS: atom_id res chain seq x y z
N MET A 1 8.27 8.20 5.83
CA MET A 1 8.62 7.02 6.68
C MET A 1 9.89 6.33 6.21
N PHE A 2 9.97 5.86 4.97
CA PHE A 2 11.17 5.17 4.45
C PHE A 2 12.46 5.98 4.60
N VAL A 3 12.44 7.29 4.28
CA VAL A 3 13.60 8.17 4.43
C VAL A 3 14.06 8.24 5.88
N ALA A 4 13.15 8.33 6.85
CA ALA A 4 13.49 8.34 8.27
C ALA A 4 14.15 7.04 8.75
N LEU A 5 13.78 5.89 8.15
CA LEU A 5 14.42 4.60 8.45
C LEU A 5 15.85 4.49 7.91
N LYS A 6 16.17 5.22 6.83
CA LYS A 6 17.44 5.11 6.11
C LYS A 6 18.44 6.22 6.39
N THR A 7 18.03 7.28 7.11
CA THR A 7 18.87 8.44 7.41
C THR A 7 19.05 8.64 8.91
N GLU A 8 20.08 9.38 9.30
CA GLU A 8 20.41 9.76 10.68
C GLU A 8 20.54 11.28 10.81
N GLY A 9 20.45 11.79 12.06
CA GLY A 9 20.64 13.20 12.39
C GLY A 9 19.50 14.10 11.90
N GLU A 10 19.82 15.27 11.45
CA GLU A 10 18.88 16.37 11.10
C GLU A 10 17.88 16.00 9.97
N MET A 11 18.34 15.22 9.00
CA MET A 11 17.50 14.74 7.89
C MET A 11 16.39 13.81 8.39
N ARG A 12 16.71 12.93 9.35
CA ARG A 12 15.73 12.06 10.00
C ARG A 12 14.67 12.87 10.76
N GLU A 13 15.10 13.89 11.52
CA GLU A 13 14.16 14.74 12.27
C GLU A 13 13.22 15.52 11.34
N ARG A 14 13.74 16.07 10.24
CA ARG A 14 12.93 16.75 9.22
C ARG A 14 11.92 15.79 8.58
N ALA A 15 12.36 14.58 8.21
CA ALA A 15 11.50 13.54 7.64
C ALA A 15 10.41 13.11 8.63
N MET A 16 10.70 13.01 9.92
CA MET A 16 9.72 12.66 10.96
C MET A 16 8.72 13.78 11.22
N ARG A 17 9.14 15.05 11.23
CA ARG A 17 8.21 16.20 11.34
C ARG A 17 7.24 16.24 10.15
N LEU A 18 7.76 16.05 8.95
CA LEU A 18 6.94 15.99 7.75
C LEU A 18 5.98 14.80 7.77
N ALA A 19 6.46 13.62 8.19
CA ALA A 19 5.64 12.42 8.30
C ALA A 19 4.49 12.57 9.32
N LYS A 20 4.71 13.26 10.44
CA LYS A 20 3.65 13.55 11.43
C LYS A 20 2.57 14.47 10.85
N ARG A 21 2.98 15.56 10.17
CA ARG A 21 2.04 16.51 9.54
C ARG A 21 1.26 15.85 8.40
N ALA A 22 1.95 15.17 7.50
CA ALA A 22 1.33 14.42 6.41
C ALA A 22 0.42 13.31 6.93
N GLY A 23 0.77 12.66 8.06
CA GLY A 23 -0.02 11.61 8.67
C GLY A 23 -1.43 12.05 9.06
N VAL A 24 -1.59 13.25 9.61
CA VAL A 24 -2.91 13.81 9.94
C VAL A 24 -3.74 14.02 8.67
N VAL A 25 -3.14 14.63 7.64
CA VAL A 25 -3.82 14.84 6.36
C VAL A 25 -4.21 13.51 5.73
N THR A 26 -3.33 12.51 5.77
CA THR A 26 -3.59 11.17 5.26
C THR A 26 -4.77 10.51 5.97
N ILE A 27 -4.88 10.63 7.30
CA ILE A 27 -6.02 10.09 8.06
C ILE A 27 -7.33 10.74 7.60
N VAL A 28 -7.37 12.06 7.45
CA VAL A 28 -8.58 12.77 7.02
C VAL A 28 -9.00 12.34 5.61
N VAL A 29 -8.05 12.34 4.66
CA VAL A 29 -8.32 11.95 3.28
C VAL A 29 -8.75 10.48 3.20
N ALA A 30 -8.08 9.59 3.94
CA ALA A 30 -8.45 8.18 4.00
C ALA A 30 -9.83 7.97 4.61
N ALA A 31 -10.20 8.73 5.67
CA ALA A 31 -11.53 8.64 6.26
C ALA A 31 -12.61 9.06 5.26
N VAL A 32 -12.42 10.18 4.55
CA VAL A 32 -13.36 10.62 3.51
C VAL A 32 -13.49 9.56 2.41
N PHE A 33 -12.37 9.01 1.93
CA PHE A 33 -12.37 7.96 0.91
C PHE A 33 -13.12 6.70 1.37
N LEU A 34 -12.82 6.19 2.56
CA LEU A 34 -13.46 4.98 3.10
C LEU A 34 -14.95 5.18 3.35
N VAL A 35 -15.37 6.35 3.84
CA VAL A 35 -16.79 6.69 4.01
C VAL A 35 -17.49 6.74 2.65
N THR A 36 -16.91 7.42 1.67
CA THR A 36 -17.48 7.50 0.32
C THR A 36 -17.62 6.11 -0.30
N MET A 37 -16.58 5.27 -0.17
CA MET A 37 -16.61 3.90 -0.65
C MET A 37 -17.70 3.07 0.03
N ALA A 38 -17.87 3.21 1.36
CA ALA A 38 -18.89 2.50 2.11
C ALA A 38 -20.32 2.92 1.72
N LEU A 39 -20.53 4.19 1.36
CA LEU A 39 -21.83 4.72 0.94
C LEU A 39 -22.19 4.34 -0.49
N VAL A 40 -21.21 4.26 -1.39
CA VAL A 40 -21.46 3.98 -2.81
C VAL A 40 -21.56 2.48 -3.08
N ARG A 41 -20.64 1.69 -2.56
CA ARG A 41 -20.61 0.23 -2.71
C ARG A 41 -19.90 -0.41 -1.53
N SER A 42 -20.64 -1.24 -0.78
CA SER A 42 -20.06 -1.99 0.31
C SER A 42 -20.52 -3.43 0.32
N THR A 43 -19.59 -4.32 0.57
CA THR A 43 -19.85 -5.71 0.95
C THR A 43 -19.40 -5.93 2.38
N PRO A 44 -19.94 -6.91 3.13
CA PRO A 44 -19.47 -7.18 4.49
C PRO A 44 -17.95 -7.37 4.56
N THR A 45 -17.37 -8.06 3.56
CA THR A 45 -15.93 -8.28 3.47
C THR A 45 -15.15 -6.97 3.25
N SER A 46 -15.62 -6.11 2.34
CA SER A 46 -14.97 -4.82 2.08
C SER A 46 -15.03 -3.89 3.29
N LEU A 47 -16.11 -3.92 4.06
CA LEU A 47 -16.23 -3.13 5.30
C LEU A 47 -15.23 -3.60 6.37
N VAL A 48 -15.08 -4.91 6.57
CA VAL A 48 -14.10 -5.46 7.51
C VAL A 48 -12.67 -5.07 7.09
N LEU A 49 -12.33 -5.24 5.81
CA LEU A 49 -11.00 -4.87 5.28
C LEU A 49 -10.74 -3.36 5.42
N SER A 50 -11.75 -2.54 5.15
CA SER A 50 -11.67 -1.08 5.33
C SER A 50 -11.43 -0.71 6.79
N ALA A 51 -12.12 -1.35 7.72
CA ALA A 51 -11.93 -1.14 9.16
C ALA A 51 -10.50 -1.55 9.60
N VAL A 52 -10.01 -2.70 9.14
CA VAL A 52 -8.63 -3.14 9.39
C VAL A 52 -7.62 -2.11 8.84
N GLY A 53 -7.82 -1.63 7.61
CA GLY A 53 -6.99 -0.60 7.00
C GLY A 53 -6.99 0.71 7.79
N ALA A 54 -8.18 1.17 8.22
CA ALA A 54 -8.32 2.39 9.02
C ALA A 54 -7.60 2.28 10.37
N VAL A 55 -7.80 1.19 11.10
CA VAL A 55 -7.13 0.93 12.38
C VAL A 55 -5.61 0.86 12.18
N ALA A 56 -5.15 0.12 11.17
CA ALA A 56 -3.73 0.01 10.87
C ALA A 56 -3.10 1.38 10.55
N LEU A 57 -3.81 2.25 9.81
CA LEU A 57 -3.37 3.61 9.50
C LEU A 57 -3.21 4.47 10.76
N VAL A 58 -4.22 4.48 11.62
CA VAL A 58 -4.17 5.25 12.87
C VAL A 58 -3.01 4.76 13.75
N VAL A 59 -2.87 3.44 13.93
CA VAL A 59 -1.78 2.87 14.71
C VAL A 59 -0.41 3.15 14.06
N ALA A 60 -0.31 3.14 12.73
CA ALA A 60 0.91 3.51 12.01
C ALA A 60 1.34 4.95 12.32
N VAL A 61 0.40 5.90 12.28
CA VAL A 61 0.68 7.31 12.59
C VAL A 61 1.06 7.49 14.06
N LEU A 62 0.40 6.79 14.98
CA LEU A 62 0.76 6.81 16.41
C LEU A 62 2.15 6.20 16.67
N CYS A 63 2.50 5.10 16.01
CA CYS A 63 3.83 4.50 16.09
C CYS A 63 4.91 5.46 15.55
N ALA A 64 4.62 6.14 14.45
CA ALA A 64 5.48 7.17 13.90
C ALA A 64 5.68 8.34 14.87
N ALA A 65 4.59 8.80 15.51
CA ALA A 65 4.66 9.87 16.52
C ALA A 65 5.52 9.49 17.72
N ARG A 66 5.57 8.19 18.06
CA ARG A 66 6.38 7.62 19.15
C ARG A 66 7.80 7.23 18.72
N GLY A 67 8.24 7.53 17.52
CA GLY A 67 9.57 7.19 16.99
C GLY A 67 9.77 5.71 16.67
N ARG A 68 8.70 4.90 16.61
CA ARG A 68 8.76 3.47 16.26
C ARG A 68 8.61 3.29 14.74
N GLU A 69 9.62 3.74 14.00
CA GLU A 69 9.59 3.88 12.54
C GLU A 69 9.37 2.55 11.80
N GLY A 70 10.03 1.46 12.24
CA GLY A 70 9.88 0.16 11.60
C GLY A 70 8.46 -0.40 11.71
N ARG A 71 7.83 -0.28 12.89
CA ARG A 71 6.43 -0.69 13.09
C ARG A 71 5.46 0.18 12.30
N ALA A 72 5.71 1.50 12.26
CA ALA A 72 4.92 2.43 11.47
C ALA A 72 4.98 2.10 9.98
N PHE A 73 6.15 1.73 9.46
CA PHE A 73 6.32 1.31 8.08
C PHE A 73 5.57 0.01 7.77
N ALA A 74 5.69 -1.02 8.62
CA ALA A 74 4.98 -2.29 8.45
C ALA A 74 3.45 -2.10 8.49
N LEU A 75 2.94 -1.31 9.43
CA LEU A 75 1.51 -1.00 9.53
C LEU A 75 1.00 -0.21 8.33
N MET A 76 1.82 0.68 7.75
CA MET A 76 1.47 1.37 6.52
C MET A 76 1.35 0.39 5.33
N ALA A 77 2.23 -0.60 5.24
CA ALA A 77 2.11 -1.66 4.22
C ALA A 77 0.83 -2.47 4.40
N VAL A 78 0.48 -2.83 5.65
CA VAL A 78 -0.80 -3.49 5.96
C VAL A 78 -2.00 -2.62 5.58
N THR A 79 -1.96 -1.30 5.85
CA THR A 79 -3.00 -0.36 5.45
C THR A 79 -3.22 -0.37 3.94
N ILE A 80 -2.14 -0.26 3.17
CA ILE A 80 -2.22 -0.26 1.70
C ILE A 80 -2.82 -1.58 1.20
N ALA A 81 -2.33 -2.71 1.69
CA ALA A 81 -2.84 -4.03 1.30
C ALA A 81 -4.32 -4.18 1.64
N ALA A 82 -4.74 -3.81 2.86
CA ALA A 82 -6.13 -3.92 3.30
C ALA A 82 -7.07 -3.03 2.48
N VAL A 83 -6.68 -1.78 2.18
CA VAL A 83 -7.50 -0.86 1.38
C VAL A 83 -7.61 -1.33 -0.07
N VAL A 84 -6.52 -1.80 -0.67
CA VAL A 84 -6.54 -2.35 -2.04
C VAL A 84 -7.46 -3.58 -2.10
N LEU A 85 -7.34 -4.51 -1.17
CA LEU A 85 -8.23 -5.68 -1.10
C LEU A 85 -9.69 -5.27 -0.86
N ALA A 86 -9.94 -4.27 -0.02
CA ALA A 86 -11.28 -3.74 0.21
C ALA A 86 -11.90 -3.19 -1.08
N MET A 87 -11.13 -2.44 -1.89
CA MET A 87 -11.60 -1.92 -3.18
C MET A 87 -11.98 -3.06 -4.14
N PHE A 88 -11.11 -4.05 -4.30
CA PHE A 88 -11.40 -5.18 -5.19
C PHE A 88 -12.60 -5.99 -4.72
N THR A 89 -12.75 -6.24 -3.43
CA THR A 89 -13.90 -6.98 -2.88
C THR A 89 -15.20 -6.18 -2.92
N ALA A 90 -15.14 -4.85 -2.87
CA ALA A 90 -16.33 -4.01 -3.00
C ALA A 90 -16.88 -3.97 -4.43
N VAL A 91 -16.00 -4.04 -5.43
CA VAL A 91 -16.40 -3.99 -6.84
C VAL A 91 -16.75 -5.38 -7.38
N PHE A 92 -16.15 -6.45 -6.86
CA PHE A 92 -16.41 -7.82 -7.30
C PHE A 92 -17.91 -8.19 -7.26
N PRO A 93 -18.48 -8.86 -8.28
CA PRO A 93 -17.83 -9.46 -9.44
C PRO A 93 -17.63 -8.53 -10.64
N ASP A 94 -18.01 -7.25 -10.54
CA ASP A 94 -17.87 -6.30 -11.63
C ASP A 94 -16.41 -5.86 -11.76
N VAL A 95 -15.94 -5.65 -12.98
CA VAL A 95 -14.68 -5.00 -13.30
C VAL A 95 -14.92 -3.51 -13.56
N MET A 96 -16.00 -3.21 -14.27
CA MET A 96 -16.45 -1.85 -14.55
C MET A 96 -17.98 -1.80 -14.43
N PRO A 97 -18.50 -1.31 -13.30
CA PRO A 97 -19.94 -1.17 -13.10
C PRO A 97 -20.50 -0.08 -14.00
N ALA A 98 -21.58 -0.38 -14.72
CA ALA A 98 -22.31 0.61 -15.49
C ALA A 98 -23.24 1.43 -14.59
N THR A 99 -23.34 2.74 -14.85
CA THR A 99 -24.19 3.67 -14.08
C THR A 99 -25.62 3.76 -14.62
N ASN A 100 -25.83 3.36 -15.87
CA ASN A 100 -27.12 3.45 -16.57
C ASN A 100 -27.97 2.20 -16.40
N ASP A 101 -27.41 1.00 -16.59
CA ASP A 101 -28.09 -0.28 -16.46
C ASP A 101 -27.12 -1.35 -15.94
N PRO A 102 -27.44 -2.08 -14.85
CA PRO A 102 -26.62 -3.17 -14.33
C PRO A 102 -26.31 -4.26 -15.36
N ALA A 103 -27.19 -4.50 -16.34
CA ALA A 103 -26.98 -5.46 -17.42
C ALA A 103 -25.79 -5.11 -18.33
N ASN A 104 -25.42 -3.83 -18.40
CA ASN A 104 -24.28 -3.34 -19.19
C ASN A 104 -22.96 -3.36 -18.39
N SER A 105 -22.96 -3.84 -17.15
CA SER A 105 -21.74 -3.92 -16.34
C SER A 105 -20.79 -4.98 -16.90
N LEU A 106 -19.50 -4.61 -16.97
CA LEU A 106 -18.43 -5.55 -17.29
C LEU A 106 -18.07 -6.34 -16.03
N THR A 107 -18.37 -7.64 -16.05
CA THR A 107 -18.02 -8.57 -14.99
C THR A 107 -16.71 -9.30 -15.30
N VAL A 108 -16.07 -9.91 -14.30
CA VAL A 108 -14.92 -10.77 -14.52
C VAL A 108 -15.22 -11.87 -15.55
N ALA A 109 -16.44 -12.39 -15.57
CA ALA A 109 -16.83 -13.48 -16.48
C ALA A 109 -16.94 -13.02 -17.96
N ASN A 110 -17.51 -11.83 -18.23
CA ASN A 110 -17.76 -11.37 -19.61
C ASN A 110 -16.61 -10.50 -20.17
N ALA A 111 -15.74 -9.96 -19.32
CA ALA A 111 -14.64 -9.09 -19.71
C ALA A 111 -13.26 -9.78 -19.69
N SER A 112 -13.17 -11.02 -19.17
CA SER A 112 -11.90 -11.74 -19.11
C SER A 112 -11.45 -12.21 -20.50
N SER A 113 -10.14 -12.22 -20.69
CA SER A 113 -9.51 -12.82 -21.87
C SER A 113 -9.80 -14.32 -21.97
N GLY A 114 -9.69 -14.88 -23.18
CA GLY A 114 -9.88 -16.33 -23.39
C GLY A 114 -8.95 -17.19 -22.52
N THR A 115 -9.39 -18.40 -22.23
CA THR A 115 -8.71 -19.35 -21.31
C THR A 115 -7.23 -19.56 -21.64
N TYR A 116 -6.89 -19.63 -22.92
CA TYR A 116 -5.49 -19.78 -23.35
C TYR A 116 -4.64 -18.60 -22.90
N THR A 117 -5.10 -17.37 -23.14
CA THR A 117 -4.38 -16.16 -22.73
C THR A 117 -4.21 -16.08 -21.22
N LEU A 118 -5.26 -16.37 -20.46
CA LEU A 118 -5.20 -16.41 -19.00
C LEU A 118 -4.20 -17.44 -18.48
N THR A 119 -4.15 -18.63 -19.11
CA THR A 119 -3.21 -19.68 -18.75
C THR A 119 -1.76 -19.23 -19.00
N VAL A 120 -1.48 -18.70 -20.18
CA VAL A 120 -0.12 -18.19 -20.50
C VAL A 120 0.29 -17.07 -19.55
N MET A 121 -0.59 -16.08 -19.32
CA MET A 121 -0.32 -14.98 -18.38
C MET A 121 -0.06 -15.50 -16.96
N SER A 122 -0.80 -16.52 -16.51
CA SER A 122 -0.63 -17.11 -15.18
C SER A 122 0.75 -17.79 -15.05
N TRP A 123 1.17 -18.54 -16.04
CA TRP A 123 2.52 -19.15 -16.05
C TRP A 123 3.64 -18.12 -16.07
N VAL A 124 3.51 -17.09 -16.90
CA VAL A 124 4.49 -15.99 -16.93
C VAL A 124 4.54 -15.28 -15.57
N ALA A 125 3.39 -14.97 -14.99
CA ALA A 125 3.32 -14.33 -13.69
C ALA A 125 3.93 -15.20 -12.58
N LEU A 126 3.66 -16.52 -12.60
CA LEU A 126 4.19 -17.47 -11.61
C LEU A 126 5.73 -17.51 -11.60
N VAL A 127 6.36 -17.29 -12.74
CA VAL A 127 7.83 -17.23 -12.84
C VAL A 127 8.37 -15.83 -12.58
N CYS A 128 7.78 -14.81 -13.21
CA CYS A 128 8.29 -13.45 -13.13
C CYS A 128 8.08 -12.80 -11.76
N ILE A 129 6.96 -13.03 -11.09
CA ILE A 129 6.69 -12.41 -9.78
C ILE A 129 7.71 -12.86 -8.72
N PRO A 130 8.00 -14.15 -8.51
CA PRO A 130 9.04 -14.57 -7.57
C PRO A 130 10.42 -14.01 -7.91
N LEU A 131 10.76 -13.94 -9.20
CA LEU A 131 12.05 -13.38 -9.65
C LEU A 131 12.17 -11.90 -9.27
N VAL A 132 11.13 -11.11 -9.54
CA VAL A 132 11.09 -9.69 -9.18
C VAL A 132 11.14 -9.51 -7.67
N LEU A 133 10.38 -10.31 -6.91
CA LEU A 133 10.38 -10.25 -5.45
C LEU A 133 11.76 -10.61 -4.87
N ALA A 134 12.43 -11.62 -5.41
CA ALA A 134 13.79 -11.99 -5.02
C ALA A 134 14.79 -10.86 -5.30
N TYR A 135 14.73 -10.25 -6.48
CA TYR A 135 15.54 -9.09 -6.82
C TYR A 135 15.27 -7.90 -5.89
N GLN A 136 14.02 -7.60 -5.62
CA GLN A 136 13.64 -6.52 -4.68
C GLN A 136 14.14 -6.82 -3.26
N ALA A 137 13.94 -8.03 -2.78
CA ALA A 137 14.42 -8.44 -1.47
C ALA A 137 15.96 -8.31 -1.36
N TRP A 138 16.69 -8.73 -2.41
CA TRP A 138 18.14 -8.57 -2.47
C TRP A 138 18.56 -7.11 -2.47
N THR A 139 17.91 -6.26 -3.25
CA THR A 139 18.16 -4.81 -3.26
C THR A 139 17.95 -4.21 -1.86
N TYR A 140 16.85 -4.54 -1.20
CA TYR A 140 16.61 -4.10 0.17
C TYR A 140 17.66 -4.62 1.16
N TRP A 141 18.14 -5.85 0.98
CA TRP A 141 19.16 -6.44 1.82
C TRP A 141 20.52 -5.77 1.63
N VAL A 142 20.94 -5.49 0.40
CA VAL A 142 22.19 -4.79 0.08
C VAL A 142 22.18 -3.37 0.67
N PHE A 143 21.10 -2.63 0.47
CA PHE A 143 20.95 -1.24 0.96
C PHE A 143 20.33 -1.14 2.36
N ARG A 144 20.41 -2.18 3.19
CA ARG A 144 19.80 -2.18 4.53
C ARG A 144 20.46 -1.23 5.53
N LYS A 145 21.73 -0.84 5.32
CA LYS A 145 22.47 0.06 6.22
C LYS A 145 21.91 1.48 6.13
N ARG A 146 21.92 2.20 7.26
CA ARG A 146 21.57 3.62 7.32
C ARG A 146 22.68 4.48 6.73
N VAL A 147 22.31 5.53 6.03
CA VAL A 147 23.26 6.53 5.50
C VAL A 147 23.48 7.59 6.56
N SER A 148 24.73 7.77 7.02
CA SER A 148 25.17 8.82 7.94
C SER A 148 26.07 9.85 7.21
N ARG A 149 26.21 11.03 7.78
CA ARG A 149 27.16 12.05 7.24
C ARG A 149 28.60 11.53 7.19
N ALA A 150 29.00 10.71 8.17
CA ALA A 150 30.34 10.09 8.20
C ALA A 150 30.55 9.15 7.00
N THR A 151 29.53 8.37 6.64
CA THR A 151 29.58 7.47 5.47
C THR A 151 29.72 8.23 4.15
N VAL A 152 29.05 9.38 4.03
CA VAL A 152 29.16 10.24 2.84
C VAL A 152 30.53 10.92 2.76
N ALA A 153 31.06 11.39 3.88
CA ALA A 153 32.39 12.01 3.92
C ALA A 153 33.53 11.01 3.59
N GLN A 154 33.40 9.75 4.01
CA GLN A 154 34.36 8.69 3.67
C GLN A 154 34.29 8.25 2.19
N ALA A 155 33.16 8.38 1.55
CA ALA A 155 33.00 8.04 0.11
C ALA A 155 33.48 9.18 -0.81
N ALA A 156 33.76 10.38 -0.28
CA ALA A 156 34.22 11.55 -1.04
C ALA A 156 35.76 11.70 -1.05
N HIS A 157 36.49 10.79 -0.39
CA HIS A 157 37.94 10.65 -0.41
C HIS A 157 38.34 9.33 -1.09
#